data_4671857e04e9912f0315e900d6d1909e
#
_entry.id   4671857e04e9912f0315e900d6d1909e
#
_cell.length_a   1.000
_cell.length_b   1.000
_cell.length_c   1.000
_cell.angle_alpha   90.00
_cell.angle_beta   90.00
_cell.angle_gamma   90.00
#
_symmetry.space_group_name_H-M   'P 1'
#
loop_
_entity.id
_entity.type
_entity.pdbx_description
1 polymer ?
#
loop_
_entity_poly.entity_id
_entity_poly.type
_entity_poly.pdbx_seq_one_letter_code
_entity_poly.pdbx_strand_id
1 'polypeptide(L)'
;DAGLSAGEVTRALGGYDRAIGFGDNGAVGIGGITLGGGVGFLHRRFGLTLDNVLAVEVVTAAGDVVYADDHSNADLFWAVRGGGGNFGVVTRIKYALQPLSTVVGGMMMLRATPARLASFVQAAVDAPDELCGIIAVLPAPPMPNVPPELYGQPLIFALMAYAGTEDDAARALAPLRGVGGVVADGIRPLRYAEIFEHGGPPPMPAVSVRSFYMDEFDDVAAGTTMHLLEESSAPMHAVQFRVLGGAVARVARDETAFVHRDRRIMGVAVAAFSDVHQAPEHDAWTDDVTWSLRQG
;
A
#
# COMPACT_ATOMS: atom_id res chain seq x y z
N ASP A 1 -3.25 -1.31 22.09
CA ASP A 1 -3.95 -0.02 21.98
C ASP A 1 -4.00 0.42 20.52
N ALA A 2 -5.15 0.95 20.06
CA ALA A 2 -5.34 1.35 18.66
C ALA A 2 -4.60 2.65 18.27
N GLY A 3 -4.11 3.41 19.25
CA GLY A 3 -3.37 4.65 19.04
C GLY A 3 -1.88 4.48 18.70
N LEU A 4 -1.40 3.25 18.58
CA LEU A 4 -0.01 2.96 18.18
C LEU A 4 0.18 3.17 16.67
N SER A 5 1.41 3.42 16.26
CA SER A 5 1.80 3.43 14.84
C SER A 5 2.19 2.02 14.34
N ALA A 6 2.11 1.83 13.02
CA ALA A 6 2.51 0.59 12.36
C ALA A 6 3.98 0.22 12.65
N GLY A 7 4.88 1.20 12.63
CA GLY A 7 6.29 1.01 12.92
C GLY A 7 6.55 0.60 14.38
N GLU A 8 5.84 1.19 15.36
CA GLU A 8 5.96 0.81 16.77
C GLU A 8 5.54 -0.65 16.99
N VAL A 9 4.38 -1.04 16.45
CA VAL A 9 3.87 -2.41 16.59
C VAL A 9 4.76 -3.41 15.88
N THR A 10 5.16 -3.15 14.64
CA THR A 10 6.00 -4.07 13.86
C THR A 10 7.36 -4.28 14.51
N ARG A 11 7.97 -3.21 15.05
CA ARG A 11 9.24 -3.30 15.78
C ARG A 11 9.09 -4.14 17.06
N ALA A 12 8.00 -3.95 17.82
CA ALA A 12 7.74 -4.73 19.03
C ALA A 12 7.52 -6.22 18.71
N LEU A 13 6.80 -6.54 17.64
CA LEU A 13 6.52 -7.92 17.22
C LEU A 13 7.76 -8.63 16.66
N GLY A 14 8.70 -7.89 16.06
CA GLY A 14 9.96 -8.44 15.55
C GLY A 14 10.82 -9.12 16.62
N GLY A 15 10.69 -8.71 17.89
CA GLY A 15 11.34 -9.36 19.02
C GLY A 15 10.78 -10.76 19.36
N TYR A 16 9.64 -11.14 18.79
CA TYR A 16 8.97 -12.43 19.01
C TYR A 16 8.88 -13.27 17.73
N ASP A 17 9.59 -12.90 16.67
CA ASP A 17 9.48 -13.51 15.34
C ASP A 17 8.04 -13.58 14.83
N ARG A 18 7.31 -12.49 15.05
CA ARG A 18 5.93 -12.33 14.63
C ARG A 18 5.76 -11.05 13.82
N ALA A 19 4.82 -11.11 12.88
CA ALA A 19 4.44 -9.97 12.06
C ALA A 19 2.92 -9.89 11.88
N ILE A 20 2.50 -8.70 11.50
CA ILE A 20 1.19 -8.41 10.94
C ILE A 20 1.40 -7.38 9.81
N GLY A 21 0.67 -7.53 8.71
CA GLY A 21 0.70 -6.56 7.62
C GLY A 21 -0.10 -5.32 8.00
N PHE A 22 0.59 -4.18 8.12
CA PHE A 22 -0.04 -2.86 8.10
C PHE A 22 0.18 -2.26 6.71
N GLY A 23 -0.15 -1.00 6.49
CA GLY A 23 0.15 -0.33 5.22
C GLY A 23 1.64 -0.30 4.85
N ASP A 24 2.08 0.78 4.30
CA ASP A 24 3.42 0.95 3.73
C ASP A 24 4.26 2.02 4.44
N ASN A 25 3.68 2.70 5.42
CA ASN A 25 4.32 3.77 6.16
C ASN A 25 4.25 3.50 7.67
N GLY A 26 5.41 3.44 8.31
CA GLY A 26 5.54 3.16 9.74
C GLY A 26 4.92 4.23 10.66
N ALA A 27 4.71 5.46 10.18
CA ALA A 27 4.09 6.53 10.95
C ALA A 27 2.55 6.46 10.99
N VAL A 28 1.93 5.62 10.15
CA VAL A 28 0.46 5.50 10.09
C VAL A 28 -0.07 4.81 11.35
N GLY A 29 -1.14 5.38 11.93
CA GLY A 29 -1.84 4.79 13.08
C GLY A 29 -2.53 3.48 12.72
N ILE A 30 -2.33 2.44 13.54
CA ILE A 30 -2.89 1.11 13.28
C ILE A 30 -4.41 1.07 13.34
N GLY A 31 -5.05 1.93 14.13
CA GLY A 31 -6.51 2.01 14.22
C GLY A 31 -7.14 2.32 12.86
N GLY A 32 -6.81 3.48 12.30
CA GLY A 32 -7.40 3.93 11.03
C GLY A 32 -7.12 2.99 9.87
N ILE A 33 -5.87 2.53 9.71
CA ILE A 33 -5.52 1.64 8.59
C ILE A 33 -6.22 0.27 8.69
N THR A 34 -6.39 -0.27 9.89
CA THR A 34 -7.10 -1.54 10.10
C THR A 34 -8.57 -1.42 9.73
N LEU A 35 -9.24 -0.36 10.20
CA LEU A 35 -10.67 -0.18 9.97
C LEU A 35 -11.02 0.10 8.51
N GLY A 36 -10.08 0.64 7.73
CA GLY A 36 -10.26 0.91 6.30
C GLY A 36 -9.84 -0.22 5.36
N GLY A 37 -9.16 -1.25 5.89
CA GLY A 37 -8.64 -2.36 5.07
C GLY A 37 -7.22 -2.78 5.46
N GLY A 38 -6.24 -1.95 5.13
CA GLY A 38 -4.82 -2.20 5.40
C GLY A 38 -4.12 -3.01 4.31
N VAL A 39 -3.95 -2.38 3.14
CA VAL A 39 -3.14 -2.92 2.04
C VAL A 39 -1.68 -2.55 2.27
N GLY A 40 -0.82 -3.53 2.46
CA GLY A 40 0.60 -3.33 2.77
C GLY A 40 1.49 -4.43 2.19
N PHE A 41 2.67 -4.68 2.79
CA PHE A 41 3.67 -5.58 2.24
C PHE A 41 3.40 -7.09 2.45
N LEU A 42 2.31 -7.48 3.11
CA LEU A 42 2.00 -8.88 3.41
C LEU A 42 0.57 -9.29 2.99
N HIS A 43 -0.18 -8.38 2.37
CA HIS A 43 -1.61 -8.58 2.13
C HIS A 43 -1.94 -9.73 1.18
N ARG A 44 -1.11 -10.00 0.16
CA ARG A 44 -1.36 -11.12 -0.77
C ARG A 44 -1.15 -12.47 -0.08
N ARG A 45 -0.19 -12.55 0.86
CA ARG A 45 0.10 -13.79 1.57
C ARG A 45 -0.82 -14.03 2.76
N PHE A 46 -1.11 -12.99 3.56
CA PHE A 46 -1.79 -13.12 4.86
C PHE A 46 -3.11 -12.36 4.97
N GLY A 47 -3.62 -11.79 3.88
CA GLY A 47 -4.82 -10.96 3.88
C GLY A 47 -4.55 -9.50 4.28
N LEU A 48 -5.57 -8.69 4.18
CA LEU A 48 -5.57 -7.30 4.66
C LEU A 48 -5.30 -7.25 6.16
N THR A 49 -4.93 -6.09 6.68
CA THR A 49 -4.79 -5.92 8.13
C THR A 49 -6.07 -6.30 8.86
N LEU A 50 -7.24 -5.90 8.33
CA LEU A 50 -8.55 -6.21 8.91
C LEU A 50 -8.88 -7.72 8.92
N ASP A 51 -8.33 -8.52 8.01
CA ASP A 51 -8.54 -9.97 7.96
C ASP A 51 -7.84 -10.70 9.12
N ASN A 52 -6.89 -10.03 9.74
CA ASN A 52 -6.15 -10.54 10.90
C ASN A 52 -6.73 -10.03 12.24
N VAL A 53 -7.85 -9.29 12.24
CA VAL A 53 -8.51 -8.84 13.46
C VAL A 53 -9.34 -9.97 14.06
N LEU A 54 -9.13 -10.23 15.35
CA LEU A 54 -9.87 -11.23 16.12
C LEU A 54 -10.94 -10.61 17.01
N ALA A 55 -10.75 -9.37 17.45
CA ALA A 55 -11.70 -8.64 18.26
C ALA A 55 -11.33 -7.16 18.35
N VAL A 56 -12.31 -6.32 18.67
CA VAL A 56 -12.14 -4.89 18.93
C VAL A 56 -12.88 -4.46 20.18
N GLU A 57 -12.36 -3.42 20.84
CA GLU A 57 -13.07 -2.64 21.86
C GLU A 57 -13.43 -1.29 21.21
N VAL A 58 -14.71 -0.93 21.26
CA VAL A 58 -15.26 0.25 20.60
C VAL A 58 -15.98 1.12 21.64
N VAL A 59 -15.69 2.41 21.64
CA VAL A 59 -16.50 3.40 22.37
C VAL A 59 -17.53 3.97 21.39
N THR A 60 -18.80 3.74 21.66
CA THR A 60 -19.92 4.16 20.81
C THR A 60 -20.22 5.66 20.98
N ALA A 61 -21.06 6.22 20.11
CA ALA A 61 -21.53 7.61 20.23
C ALA A 61 -22.32 7.89 21.52
N ALA A 62 -22.89 6.86 22.16
CA ALA A 62 -23.56 6.98 23.46
C ALA A 62 -22.59 6.98 24.64
N GLY A 63 -21.29 6.72 24.39
CA GLY A 63 -20.26 6.62 25.43
C GLY A 63 -20.11 5.22 26.02
N ASP A 64 -20.84 4.24 25.50
CA ASP A 64 -20.73 2.85 25.95
C ASP A 64 -19.46 2.20 25.40
N VAL A 65 -18.76 1.41 26.25
CA VAL A 65 -17.64 0.59 25.85
C VAL A 65 -18.17 -0.79 25.44
N VAL A 66 -18.03 -1.13 24.17
CA VAL A 66 -18.54 -2.36 23.58
C VAL A 66 -17.37 -3.22 23.09
N TYR A 67 -17.39 -4.51 23.44
CA TYR A 67 -16.49 -5.51 22.87
C TYR A 67 -17.19 -6.21 21.71
N ALA A 68 -16.49 -6.37 20.57
CA ALA A 68 -17.03 -6.99 19.38
C ALA A 68 -16.04 -8.02 18.79
N ASP A 69 -16.56 -9.22 18.50
CA ASP A 69 -15.87 -10.31 17.82
C ASP A 69 -16.90 -11.16 17.04
N ASP A 70 -16.49 -12.31 16.49
CA ASP A 70 -17.37 -13.21 15.71
C ASP A 70 -18.58 -13.77 16.50
N HIS A 71 -18.56 -13.68 17.83
CA HIS A 71 -19.60 -14.22 18.70
C HIS A 71 -20.37 -13.14 19.47
N SER A 72 -19.78 -11.99 19.65
CA SER A 72 -20.33 -10.87 20.45
C SER A 72 -20.36 -9.60 19.59
N ASN A 73 -21.57 -9.00 19.43
CA ASN A 73 -21.77 -7.83 18.57
C ASN A 73 -21.18 -8.05 17.16
N ALA A 74 -21.49 -9.19 16.56
CA ALA A 74 -20.91 -9.66 15.32
C ALA A 74 -21.21 -8.73 14.12
N ASP A 75 -22.35 -8.03 14.12
CA ASP A 75 -22.71 -7.01 13.15
C ASP A 75 -21.80 -5.78 13.23
N LEU A 76 -21.50 -5.31 14.43
CA LEU A 76 -20.52 -4.25 14.68
C LEU A 76 -19.11 -4.70 14.27
N PHE A 77 -18.74 -5.94 14.60
CA PHE A 77 -17.45 -6.52 14.23
C PHE A 77 -17.28 -6.63 12.71
N TRP A 78 -18.33 -7.01 12.00
CA TRP A 78 -18.36 -6.99 10.55
C TRP A 78 -18.18 -5.56 10.01
N ALA A 79 -18.94 -4.60 10.55
CA ALA A 79 -18.99 -3.23 10.07
C ALA A 79 -17.66 -2.47 10.23
N VAL A 80 -16.97 -2.64 11.37
CA VAL A 80 -15.68 -1.98 11.61
C VAL A 80 -14.53 -2.58 10.80
N ARG A 81 -14.72 -3.77 10.23
CA ARG A 81 -13.73 -4.39 9.34
C ARG A 81 -13.95 -3.96 7.88
N GLY A 82 -13.64 -2.71 7.57
CA GLY A 82 -13.76 -2.11 6.23
C GLY A 82 -14.67 -0.89 6.13
N GLY A 83 -15.61 -0.73 7.08
CA GLY A 83 -16.52 0.43 7.11
C GLY A 83 -15.93 1.66 7.83
N GLY A 84 -14.68 1.58 8.30
CA GLY A 84 -13.96 2.71 8.88
C GLY A 84 -14.48 3.13 10.25
N GLY A 85 -14.30 4.40 10.58
CA GLY A 85 -14.61 4.98 11.89
C GLY A 85 -16.07 5.42 12.10
N ASN A 86 -17.01 4.96 11.27
CA ASN A 86 -18.40 5.43 11.31
C ASN A 86 -19.23 4.89 12.50
N PHE A 87 -18.72 3.89 13.21
CA PHE A 87 -19.46 3.14 14.23
C PHE A 87 -19.01 3.45 15.65
N GLY A 88 -17.97 4.26 15.83
CA GLY A 88 -17.40 4.62 17.11
C GLY A 88 -15.89 4.72 17.09
N VAL A 89 -15.28 4.95 18.25
CA VAL A 89 -13.84 5.04 18.43
C VAL A 89 -13.29 3.70 18.89
N VAL A 90 -12.51 3.04 18.05
CA VAL A 90 -11.83 1.80 18.44
C VAL A 90 -10.62 2.14 19.31
N THR A 91 -10.60 1.59 20.52
CA THR A 91 -9.57 1.84 21.54
C THR A 91 -8.55 0.70 21.61
N ARG A 92 -8.99 -0.55 21.36
CA ARG A 92 -8.15 -1.73 21.36
C ARG A 92 -8.49 -2.65 20.21
N ILE A 93 -7.46 -3.31 19.69
CA ILE A 93 -7.61 -4.31 18.61
C ILE A 93 -6.80 -5.54 19.01
N LYS A 94 -7.41 -6.71 18.88
CA LYS A 94 -6.75 -8.00 19.02
C LYS A 94 -6.49 -8.59 17.65
N TYR A 95 -5.26 -8.98 17.38
CA TYR A 95 -4.84 -9.54 16.09
C TYR A 95 -4.37 -10.99 16.18
N ALA A 96 -4.61 -11.74 15.13
CA ALA A 96 -3.85 -12.93 14.79
C ALA A 96 -2.48 -12.51 14.23
N LEU A 97 -1.40 -13.10 14.75
CA LEU A 97 -0.04 -12.78 14.33
C LEU A 97 0.52 -13.90 13.45
N GLN A 98 1.28 -13.50 12.43
CA GLN A 98 1.90 -14.42 11.49
C GLN A 98 3.34 -14.76 11.93
N PRO A 99 3.81 -16.01 11.76
CA PRO A 99 5.20 -16.41 12.05
C PRO A 99 6.11 -15.89 10.92
N LEU A 100 6.62 -14.68 11.08
CA LEU A 100 7.49 -14.01 10.12
C LEU A 100 8.39 -13.01 10.85
N SER A 101 9.71 -13.12 10.63
CA SER A 101 10.69 -12.17 11.16
C SER A 101 11.44 -11.44 10.05
N THR A 102 11.69 -12.12 8.92
CA THR A 102 12.49 -11.61 7.81
C THR A 102 11.72 -11.68 6.50
N VAL A 103 12.08 -10.78 5.59
CA VAL A 103 11.62 -10.73 4.21
C VAL A 103 12.81 -10.43 3.31
N VAL A 104 12.68 -10.73 2.01
CA VAL A 104 13.59 -10.20 1.00
C VAL A 104 12.91 -8.98 0.39
N GLY A 105 13.40 -7.78 0.68
CA GLY A 105 12.72 -6.56 0.29
C GLY A 105 13.65 -5.36 0.16
N GLY A 106 13.08 -4.27 -0.30
CA GLY A 106 13.78 -3.02 -0.55
C GLY A 106 13.27 -2.31 -1.78
N MET A 107 13.93 -1.21 -2.14
CA MET A 107 13.57 -0.35 -3.26
C MET A 107 14.30 -0.78 -4.53
N MET A 108 13.55 -0.99 -5.61
CA MET A 108 14.05 -1.07 -6.98
C MET A 108 13.62 0.18 -7.74
N MET A 109 14.51 0.76 -8.53
CA MET A 109 14.22 1.95 -9.35
C MET A 109 14.48 1.64 -10.82
N LEU A 110 13.55 2.04 -11.69
CA LEU A 110 13.66 1.83 -13.13
C LEU A 110 13.28 3.11 -13.88
N ARG A 111 13.88 3.33 -15.06
CA ARG A 111 13.42 4.39 -15.97
C ARG A 111 12.00 4.09 -16.41
N ALA A 112 11.06 5.01 -16.21
CA ALA A 112 9.68 4.84 -16.62
C ALA A 112 9.53 5.07 -18.14
N THR A 113 8.83 4.15 -18.78
CA THR A 113 8.19 4.30 -20.10
C THR A 113 6.86 3.58 -20.04
N PRO A 114 5.85 3.93 -20.86
CA PRO A 114 4.56 3.23 -20.84
C PRO A 114 4.71 1.70 -20.93
N ALA A 115 5.43 1.20 -21.91
CA ALA A 115 5.64 -0.24 -22.09
C ALA A 115 6.37 -0.90 -20.91
N ARG A 116 7.33 -0.20 -20.29
CA ARG A 116 8.04 -0.74 -19.11
C ARG A 116 7.14 -0.75 -17.90
N LEU A 117 6.34 0.29 -17.69
CA LEU A 117 5.40 0.35 -16.57
C LEU A 117 4.34 -0.77 -16.70
N ALA A 118 3.74 -0.93 -17.88
CA ALA A 118 2.78 -2.02 -18.14
C ALA A 118 3.41 -3.40 -17.88
N SER A 119 4.60 -3.65 -18.42
CA SER A 119 5.31 -4.93 -18.21
C SER A 119 5.66 -5.17 -16.74
N PHE A 120 6.06 -4.13 -16.00
CA PHE A 120 6.40 -4.24 -14.59
C PHE A 120 5.18 -4.55 -13.72
N VAL A 121 4.07 -3.84 -13.93
CA VAL A 121 2.80 -4.08 -13.22
C VAL A 121 2.28 -5.48 -13.53
N GLN A 122 2.32 -5.91 -14.82
CA GLN A 122 1.89 -7.26 -15.20
C GLN A 122 2.77 -8.33 -14.54
N ALA A 123 4.10 -8.18 -14.53
CA ALA A 123 5.00 -9.09 -13.85
C ALA A 123 4.72 -9.17 -12.32
N ALA A 124 4.31 -8.06 -11.70
CA ALA A 124 3.90 -8.06 -10.30
C ALA A 124 2.54 -8.75 -10.09
N VAL A 125 1.60 -8.63 -11.04
CA VAL A 125 0.31 -9.33 -11.02
C VAL A 125 0.51 -10.84 -11.10
N ASP A 126 1.41 -11.30 -11.95
CA ASP A 126 1.70 -12.73 -12.19
C ASP A 126 2.61 -13.34 -11.11
N ALA A 127 3.19 -12.51 -10.25
CA ALA A 127 4.07 -12.96 -9.18
C ALA A 127 3.34 -13.80 -8.12
N PRO A 128 4.05 -14.68 -7.38
CA PRO A 128 3.45 -15.48 -6.31
C PRO A 128 2.93 -14.59 -5.16
N ASP A 129 2.02 -15.13 -4.36
CA ASP A 129 1.32 -14.41 -3.26
C ASP A 129 2.28 -13.86 -2.18
N GLU A 130 3.46 -14.45 -2.06
CA GLU A 130 4.51 -14.01 -1.14
C GLU A 130 5.12 -12.65 -1.54
N LEU A 131 4.98 -12.23 -2.81
CA LEU A 131 5.49 -10.95 -3.29
C LEU A 131 4.41 -9.88 -3.21
N CYS A 132 4.65 -8.90 -2.38
CA CYS A 132 3.84 -7.68 -2.26
C CYS A 132 4.71 -6.45 -2.50
N GLY A 133 4.08 -5.33 -2.86
CA GLY A 133 4.82 -4.07 -3.00
C GLY A 133 3.96 -2.92 -3.44
N ILE A 134 4.62 -1.78 -3.51
CA ILE A 134 4.10 -0.54 -4.04
C ILE A 134 4.93 -0.19 -5.27
N ILE A 135 4.24 0.03 -6.37
CA ILE A 135 4.83 0.48 -7.63
C ILE A 135 4.42 1.93 -7.80
N ALA A 136 5.31 2.88 -7.53
CA ALA A 136 5.04 4.31 -7.66
C ALA A 136 5.73 4.85 -8.90
N VAL A 137 5.02 5.67 -9.68
CA VAL A 137 5.61 6.44 -10.78
C VAL A 137 5.56 7.91 -10.39
N LEU A 138 6.71 8.56 -10.39
CA LEU A 138 6.85 9.96 -10.03
C LEU A 138 8.08 10.58 -10.71
N PRO A 139 8.13 11.92 -10.87
CA PRO A 139 9.35 12.62 -11.24
C PRO A 139 10.43 12.35 -10.19
N ALA A 140 11.60 11.92 -10.62
CA ALA A 140 12.69 11.55 -9.74
C ALA A 140 13.17 12.73 -8.88
N PRO A 141 13.02 12.67 -7.54
CA PRO A 141 13.54 13.70 -6.67
C PRO A 141 15.06 13.59 -6.55
N PRO A 142 15.74 14.66 -6.12
CA PRO A 142 17.17 14.61 -5.82
C PRO A 142 17.42 13.73 -4.59
N MET A 143 17.85 12.49 -4.84
CA MET A 143 18.16 11.47 -3.82
C MET A 143 19.54 10.86 -4.05
N PRO A 144 20.24 10.39 -3.00
CA PRO A 144 21.60 9.85 -3.13
C PRO A 144 21.74 8.69 -4.12
N ASN A 145 20.68 7.88 -4.31
CA ASN A 145 20.69 6.70 -5.17
C ASN A 145 20.11 6.95 -6.56
N VAL A 146 19.77 8.19 -6.89
CA VAL A 146 19.30 8.60 -8.21
C VAL A 146 20.39 9.42 -8.89
N PRO A 147 20.88 9.01 -10.08
CA PRO A 147 21.83 9.81 -10.86
C PRO A 147 21.28 11.19 -11.15
N PRO A 148 22.09 12.28 -11.01
CA PRO A 148 21.63 13.66 -11.20
C PRO A 148 20.98 13.93 -12.55
N GLU A 149 21.42 13.22 -13.60
CA GLU A 149 20.87 13.35 -14.96
C GLU A 149 19.44 12.82 -15.09
N LEU A 150 18.92 12.13 -14.05
CA LEU A 150 17.55 11.60 -14.02
C LEU A 150 16.61 12.48 -13.19
N TYR A 151 17.10 13.48 -12.48
CA TYR A 151 16.23 14.35 -11.67
C TYR A 151 15.13 14.98 -12.53
N GLY A 152 13.90 14.90 -12.04
CA GLY A 152 12.71 15.37 -12.74
C GLY A 152 12.21 14.45 -13.85
N GLN A 153 12.98 13.45 -14.26
CA GLN A 153 12.48 12.44 -15.22
C GLN A 153 11.59 11.42 -14.50
N PRO A 154 10.54 10.89 -15.16
CA PRO A 154 9.69 9.89 -14.54
C PRO A 154 10.47 8.58 -14.32
N LEU A 155 10.46 8.11 -13.07
CA LEU A 155 10.98 6.80 -12.68
C LEU A 155 9.88 5.96 -12.03
N ILE A 156 10.03 4.64 -12.14
CA ILE A 156 9.29 3.66 -11.36
C ILE A 156 10.09 3.41 -10.08
N PHE A 157 9.47 3.65 -8.94
CA PHE A 157 9.97 3.32 -7.61
C PHE A 157 9.15 2.13 -7.09
N ALA A 158 9.74 0.95 -7.05
CA ALA A 158 9.09 -0.26 -6.60
C ALA A 158 9.65 -0.68 -5.24
N LEU A 159 8.92 -0.37 -4.17
CA LEU A 159 9.24 -0.87 -2.83
C LEU A 159 8.57 -2.23 -2.66
N MET A 160 9.36 -3.30 -2.68
CA MET A 160 8.91 -4.67 -2.74
C MET A 160 9.29 -5.43 -1.47
N ALA A 161 8.47 -6.43 -1.11
CA ALA A 161 8.76 -7.39 -0.06
C ALA A 161 8.31 -8.79 -0.48
N TYR A 162 9.21 -9.74 -0.38
CA TYR A 162 8.92 -11.16 -0.54
C TYR A 162 8.99 -11.86 0.82
N ALA A 163 7.86 -12.41 1.24
CA ALA A 163 7.75 -13.10 2.52
C ALA A 163 8.02 -14.60 2.34
N GLY A 164 9.30 -14.99 2.23
CA GLY A 164 9.74 -16.36 1.99
C GLY A 164 11.25 -16.48 1.99
N THR A 165 11.78 -17.55 1.38
CA THR A 165 13.23 -17.79 1.30
C THR A 165 13.91 -16.89 0.26
N GLU A 166 15.22 -16.71 0.36
CA GLU A 166 16.01 -15.92 -0.58
C GLU A 166 15.98 -16.51 -1.99
N ASP A 167 16.04 -17.83 -2.12
CA ASP A 167 16.01 -18.52 -3.41
C ASP A 167 14.65 -18.36 -4.11
N ASP A 168 13.54 -18.44 -3.36
CA ASP A 168 12.21 -18.21 -3.89
C ASP A 168 12.03 -16.73 -4.28
N ALA A 169 12.53 -15.82 -3.46
CA ALA A 169 12.52 -14.39 -3.76
C ALA A 169 13.28 -14.07 -5.05
N ALA A 170 14.45 -14.67 -5.24
CA ALA A 170 15.24 -14.49 -6.45
C ALA A 170 14.47 -14.92 -7.71
N ARG A 171 13.73 -16.05 -7.64
CA ARG A 171 12.87 -16.52 -8.73
C ARG A 171 11.67 -15.60 -8.98
N ALA A 172 11.00 -15.15 -7.90
CA ALA A 172 9.83 -14.27 -7.98
C ALA A 172 10.18 -12.88 -8.53
N LEU A 173 11.37 -12.36 -8.21
CA LEU A 173 11.84 -11.04 -8.64
C LEU A 173 12.48 -11.05 -10.03
N ALA A 174 12.87 -12.20 -10.56
CA ALA A 174 13.54 -12.29 -11.86
C ALA A 174 12.72 -11.69 -13.01
N PRO A 175 11.39 -11.92 -13.16
CA PRO A 175 10.58 -11.27 -14.18
C PRO A 175 10.57 -9.74 -14.07
N LEU A 176 10.48 -9.18 -12.86
CA LEU A 176 10.49 -7.74 -12.63
C LEU A 176 11.84 -7.11 -13.01
N ARG A 177 12.95 -7.77 -12.66
CA ARG A 177 14.31 -7.37 -13.09
C ARG A 177 14.49 -7.46 -14.58
N GLY A 178 13.86 -8.46 -15.20
CA GLY A 178 13.88 -8.71 -16.64
C GLY A 178 13.21 -7.65 -17.51
N VAL A 179 12.35 -6.80 -16.94
CA VAL A 179 11.72 -5.66 -17.64
C VAL A 179 12.75 -4.65 -18.15
N GLY A 180 13.92 -4.60 -17.53
CA GLY A 180 15.04 -3.74 -17.93
C GLY A 180 14.88 -2.28 -17.46
N GLY A 181 15.90 -1.46 -17.74
CA GLY A 181 15.91 -0.06 -17.36
C GLY A 181 16.16 0.18 -15.87
N VAL A 182 16.70 -0.82 -15.17
CA VAL A 182 17.04 -0.72 -13.74
C VAL A 182 18.10 0.36 -13.53
N VAL A 183 17.81 1.30 -12.66
CA VAL A 183 18.70 2.37 -12.22
C VAL A 183 19.39 1.98 -10.92
N ALA A 184 18.62 1.40 -9.98
CA ALA A 184 19.13 0.88 -8.73
C ALA A 184 18.29 -0.31 -8.26
N ASP A 185 18.92 -1.28 -7.60
CA ASP A 185 18.27 -2.43 -6.97
C ASP A 185 18.85 -2.60 -5.56
N GLY A 186 18.06 -2.23 -4.56
CA GLY A 186 18.37 -2.31 -3.14
C GLY A 186 17.64 -3.47 -2.43
N ILE A 187 17.08 -4.43 -3.19
CA ILE A 187 16.35 -5.56 -2.62
C ILE A 187 17.35 -6.55 -2.00
N ARG A 188 17.19 -6.83 -0.71
CA ARG A 188 18.05 -7.69 0.10
C ARG A 188 17.27 -8.35 1.24
N PRO A 189 17.81 -9.39 1.88
CA PRO A 189 17.27 -9.87 3.14
C PRO A 189 17.30 -8.77 4.22
N LEU A 190 16.18 -8.62 4.95
CA LEU A 190 16.05 -7.66 6.04
C LEU A 190 14.99 -8.14 7.05
N ARG A 191 15.02 -7.61 8.26
CA ARG A 191 13.91 -7.80 9.19
C ARG A 191 12.68 -7.08 8.69
N TYR A 192 11.50 -7.67 8.84
CA TYR A 192 10.27 -7.05 8.34
C TYR A 192 10.05 -5.63 8.88
N ALA A 193 10.43 -5.35 10.12
CA ALA A 193 10.33 -4.01 10.70
C ALA A 193 11.19 -2.96 9.96
N GLU A 194 12.33 -3.35 9.38
CA GLU A 194 13.23 -2.42 8.69
C GLU A 194 12.64 -1.87 7.39
N ILE A 195 11.61 -2.54 6.80
CA ILE A 195 10.98 -2.03 5.58
C ILE A 195 10.28 -0.69 5.81
N PHE A 196 9.85 -0.42 7.05
CA PHE A 196 9.21 0.83 7.46
C PHE A 196 10.20 1.94 7.83
N GLU A 197 11.49 1.64 7.89
CA GLU A 197 12.55 2.61 8.22
C GLU A 197 13.03 3.40 6.99
N HIS A 198 12.63 2.99 5.79
CA HIS A 198 12.87 3.76 4.58
C HIS A 198 12.00 5.02 4.67
N GLY A 199 12.65 6.14 5.02
CA GLY A 199 11.96 7.41 5.27
C GLY A 199 11.04 7.78 4.11
N GLY A 200 9.80 8.09 4.44
CA GLY A 200 8.88 8.71 3.51
C GLY A 200 9.38 10.12 3.10
N PRO A 201 8.75 10.73 2.10
CA PRO A 201 9.03 12.12 1.76
C PRO A 201 8.82 13.02 2.99
N PRO A 202 9.52 14.17 3.06
CA PRO A 202 9.31 15.11 4.14
C PRO A 202 7.83 15.49 4.22
N PRO A 203 7.28 15.69 5.44
CA PRO A 203 5.87 16.03 5.59
C PRO A 203 5.58 17.34 4.84
N MET A 204 4.57 17.31 3.98
CA MET A 204 4.04 18.48 3.30
C MET A 204 2.79 18.96 4.06
N PRO A 205 2.53 20.29 4.13
CA PRO A 205 1.39 20.83 4.86
C PRO A 205 0.02 20.38 4.33
N ALA A 206 -0.08 20.11 3.02
CA ALA A 206 -1.29 19.68 2.37
C ALA A 206 -1.02 18.53 1.39
N VAL A 207 -1.97 17.62 1.34
CA VAL A 207 -1.93 16.45 0.45
C VAL A 207 -3.33 16.21 -0.12
N SER A 208 -3.44 16.09 -1.45
CA SER A 208 -4.60 15.53 -2.13
C SER A 208 -4.35 14.07 -2.43
N VAL A 209 -5.28 13.18 -2.05
CA VAL A 209 -5.15 11.74 -2.26
C VAL A 209 -6.49 11.18 -2.72
N ARG A 210 -6.45 10.37 -3.79
CA ARG A 210 -7.59 9.58 -4.25
C ARG A 210 -7.17 8.15 -4.48
N SER A 211 -8.03 7.21 -4.09
CA SER A 211 -7.86 5.79 -4.36
C SER A 211 -8.84 5.33 -5.42
N PHE A 212 -8.42 4.42 -6.27
CA PHE A 212 -9.26 3.78 -7.27
C PHE A 212 -8.90 2.30 -7.41
N TYR A 213 -9.74 1.54 -8.10
CA TYR A 213 -9.52 0.12 -8.33
C TYR A 213 -9.64 -0.19 -9.80
N MET A 214 -8.86 -1.18 -10.25
CA MET A 214 -8.86 -1.66 -11.61
C MET A 214 -8.54 -3.15 -11.65
N ASP A 215 -8.90 -3.80 -12.76
CA ASP A 215 -8.70 -5.23 -12.96
C ASP A 215 -7.60 -5.52 -13.96
N GLU A 216 -7.34 -4.59 -14.89
CA GLU A 216 -6.32 -4.70 -15.93
C GLU A 216 -5.45 -3.44 -15.98
N PHE A 217 -4.17 -3.63 -16.26
CA PHE A 217 -3.21 -2.54 -16.47
C PHE A 217 -2.40 -2.83 -17.73
N ASP A 218 -2.81 -2.25 -18.82
CA ASP A 218 -2.25 -2.42 -20.15
C ASP A 218 -1.37 -1.21 -20.59
N ASP A 219 -0.91 -1.23 -21.84
CA ASP A 219 -0.14 -0.13 -22.42
C ASP A 219 -0.95 1.19 -22.50
N VAL A 220 -2.28 1.11 -22.61
CA VAL A 220 -3.14 2.30 -22.63
C VAL A 220 -3.19 2.92 -21.24
N ALA A 221 -3.44 2.12 -20.20
CA ALA A 221 -3.44 2.59 -18.82
C ALA A 221 -2.06 3.15 -18.42
N ALA A 222 -0.98 2.50 -18.86
CA ALA A 222 0.38 2.98 -18.63
C ALA A 222 0.66 4.30 -19.35
N GLY A 223 0.24 4.44 -20.60
CA GLY A 223 0.35 5.69 -21.35
C GLY A 223 -0.44 6.83 -20.72
N THR A 224 -1.68 6.56 -20.30
CA THR A 224 -2.54 7.51 -19.57
C THR A 224 -1.89 7.93 -18.26
N THR A 225 -1.33 6.98 -17.49
CA THR A 225 -0.60 7.28 -16.24
C THR A 225 0.56 8.24 -16.47
N MET A 226 1.38 7.98 -17.49
CA MET A 226 2.54 8.81 -17.80
C MET A 226 2.14 10.22 -18.25
N HIS A 227 1.09 10.33 -19.08
CA HIS A 227 0.57 11.60 -19.55
C HIS A 227 0.02 12.45 -18.38
N LEU A 228 -0.83 11.88 -17.53
CA LEU A 228 -1.40 12.58 -16.38
C LEU A 228 -0.32 13.00 -15.36
N LEU A 229 0.76 12.20 -15.23
CA LEU A 229 1.87 12.57 -14.39
C LEU A 229 2.57 13.86 -14.86
N GLU A 230 2.70 14.05 -16.19
CA GLU A 230 3.29 15.25 -16.77
C GLU A 230 2.41 16.50 -16.60
N GLU A 231 1.10 16.34 -16.44
CA GLU A 231 0.14 17.45 -16.27
C GLU A 231 0.09 17.99 -14.83
N SER A 232 0.66 17.29 -13.86
CA SER A 232 0.62 17.73 -12.46
C SER A 232 1.57 18.89 -12.20
N SER A 233 1.04 19.95 -11.60
CA SER A 233 1.83 21.10 -11.13
C SER A 233 2.31 20.96 -9.68
N ALA A 234 1.88 19.91 -8.95
CA ALA A 234 2.27 19.71 -7.55
C ALA A 234 3.77 19.45 -7.42
N PRO A 235 4.44 20.06 -6.44
CA PRO A 235 5.88 19.88 -6.21
C PRO A 235 6.29 18.43 -5.98
N MET A 236 5.39 17.64 -5.38
CA MET A 236 5.52 16.19 -5.26
C MET A 236 4.21 15.55 -5.67
N HIS A 237 4.26 14.71 -6.68
CA HIS A 237 3.11 13.99 -7.16
C HIS A 237 3.51 12.59 -7.62
N ALA A 238 2.59 11.64 -7.50
CA ALA A 238 2.82 10.26 -7.87
C ALA A 238 1.51 9.56 -8.21
N VAL A 239 1.58 8.58 -9.10
CA VAL A 239 0.55 7.56 -9.25
C VAL A 239 1.14 6.24 -8.77
N GLN A 240 0.45 5.58 -7.85
CA GLN A 240 0.93 4.36 -7.22
C GLN A 240 -0.02 3.20 -7.52
N PHE A 241 0.55 2.00 -7.63
CA PHE A 241 -0.20 0.76 -7.84
C PHE A 241 0.20 -0.28 -6.80
N ARG A 242 -0.79 -1.00 -6.29
CA ARG A 242 -0.64 -2.14 -5.40
C ARG A 242 -1.40 -3.30 -5.98
N VAL A 243 -0.71 -4.39 -6.29
CA VAL A 243 -1.34 -5.61 -6.80
C VAL A 243 -2.04 -6.31 -5.65
N LEU A 244 -3.34 -6.49 -5.75
CA LEU A 244 -4.17 -7.24 -4.81
C LEU A 244 -4.16 -8.75 -5.15
N GLY A 245 -5.23 -9.47 -4.87
CA GLY A 245 -5.33 -10.91 -5.10
C GLY A 245 -4.80 -11.74 -3.92
N GLY A 246 -4.37 -12.95 -4.17
CA GLY A 246 -3.88 -13.84 -3.13
C GLY A 246 -4.87 -14.07 -1.99
N ALA A 247 -4.41 -13.95 -0.74
CA ALA A 247 -5.26 -14.12 0.45
C ALA A 247 -6.42 -13.11 0.51
N VAL A 248 -6.25 -11.90 -0.01
CA VAL A 248 -7.33 -10.89 -0.05
C VAL A 248 -8.53 -11.38 -0.86
N ALA A 249 -8.27 -11.97 -2.03
CA ALA A 249 -9.31 -12.49 -2.93
C ALA A 249 -9.91 -13.83 -2.47
N ARG A 250 -9.25 -14.55 -1.55
CA ARG A 250 -9.76 -15.80 -0.98
C ARG A 250 -10.78 -15.61 0.14
N VAL A 251 -10.84 -14.43 0.73
CA VAL A 251 -11.87 -14.07 1.72
C VAL A 251 -13.18 -13.78 0.99
N ALA A 252 -14.31 -14.32 1.48
CA ALA A 252 -15.61 -14.08 0.88
C ALA A 252 -15.96 -12.58 0.86
N ARG A 253 -16.65 -12.15 -0.20
CA ARG A 253 -16.93 -10.71 -0.42
C ARG A 253 -17.74 -10.08 0.72
N ASP A 254 -18.61 -10.84 1.34
CA ASP A 254 -19.52 -10.46 2.42
C ASP A 254 -18.99 -10.76 3.83
N GLU A 255 -17.78 -11.33 3.93
CA GLU A 255 -17.14 -11.65 5.22
C GLU A 255 -16.83 -10.42 6.08
N THR A 256 -16.59 -9.28 5.45
CA THR A 256 -16.32 -8.00 6.08
C THR A 256 -16.92 -6.86 5.26
N ALA A 257 -16.97 -5.66 5.80
CA ALA A 257 -17.46 -4.48 5.07
C ALA A 257 -16.50 -3.98 3.96
N PHE A 258 -15.33 -4.59 3.78
CA PHE A 258 -14.40 -4.26 2.68
C PHE A 258 -14.87 -4.89 1.37
N VAL A 259 -15.31 -4.07 0.42
CA VAL A 259 -16.01 -4.51 -0.80
C VAL A 259 -15.10 -4.82 -2.01
N HIS A 260 -13.81 -4.47 -1.97
CA HIS A 260 -12.91 -4.53 -3.13
C HIS A 260 -12.04 -5.79 -3.19
N ARG A 261 -12.55 -6.94 -2.72
CA ARG A 261 -11.78 -8.19 -2.62
C ARG A 261 -11.50 -8.85 -3.96
N ASP A 262 -12.38 -8.65 -4.93
CA ASP A 262 -12.30 -9.18 -6.29
C ASP A 262 -11.44 -8.33 -7.25
N ARG A 263 -11.04 -7.14 -6.80
CA ARG A 263 -10.19 -6.26 -7.61
C ARG A 263 -8.74 -6.72 -7.64
N ARG A 264 -8.11 -6.55 -8.80
CA ARG A 264 -6.72 -7.02 -9.00
C ARG A 264 -5.67 -5.98 -8.63
N ILE A 265 -5.98 -4.69 -8.80
CA ILE A 265 -5.05 -3.58 -8.58
C ILE A 265 -5.77 -2.45 -7.84
N MET A 266 -5.13 -1.94 -6.80
CA MET A 266 -5.49 -0.68 -6.16
C MET A 266 -4.54 0.40 -6.64
N GLY A 267 -5.10 1.46 -7.23
CA GLY A 267 -4.37 2.66 -7.60
C GLY A 267 -4.55 3.76 -6.56
N VAL A 268 -3.55 4.62 -6.43
CA VAL A 268 -3.58 5.82 -5.58
C VAL A 268 -2.93 6.98 -6.32
N ALA A 269 -3.66 8.07 -6.52
CA ALA A 269 -3.13 9.35 -6.98
C ALA A 269 -2.77 10.21 -5.75
N VAL A 270 -1.59 10.78 -5.74
CA VAL A 270 -1.07 11.61 -4.63
C VAL A 270 -0.49 12.89 -5.18
N ALA A 271 -0.92 14.03 -4.64
CA ALA A 271 -0.30 15.33 -4.84
C ALA A 271 -0.03 15.98 -3.49
N ALA A 272 1.23 16.34 -3.21
CA ALA A 272 1.61 16.99 -1.97
C ALA A 272 2.18 18.38 -2.26
N PHE A 273 1.72 19.38 -1.51
CA PHE A 273 1.99 20.80 -1.77
C PHE A 273 2.06 21.61 -0.48
N SER A 274 2.59 22.82 -0.57
CA SER A 274 2.79 23.69 0.59
C SER A 274 1.70 24.75 0.75
N ASP A 275 1.14 25.23 -0.37
CA ASP A 275 0.10 26.26 -0.36
C ASP A 275 -1.28 25.62 -0.41
N VAL A 276 -2.02 25.69 0.70
CA VAL A 276 -3.38 25.13 0.83
C VAL A 276 -4.39 25.79 -0.14
N HIS A 277 -4.10 26.96 -0.67
CA HIS A 277 -4.96 27.60 -1.67
C HIS A 277 -4.91 26.91 -3.04
N GLN A 278 -3.88 26.09 -3.29
CA GLN A 278 -3.75 25.27 -4.50
C GLN A 278 -4.54 23.95 -4.40
N ALA A 279 -5.15 23.64 -3.25
CA ALA A 279 -5.90 22.39 -3.07
C ALA A 279 -6.92 22.10 -4.18
N PRO A 280 -7.75 23.06 -4.68
CA PRO A 280 -8.71 22.77 -5.75
C PRO A 280 -8.05 22.27 -7.05
N GLU A 281 -6.87 22.80 -7.42
CA GLU A 281 -6.13 22.38 -8.60
C GLU A 281 -5.59 20.95 -8.44
N HIS A 282 -5.00 20.64 -7.28
CA HIS A 282 -4.43 19.33 -7.02
C HIS A 282 -5.51 18.27 -6.75
N ASP A 283 -6.65 18.65 -6.18
CA ASP A 283 -7.83 17.79 -6.08
C ASP A 283 -8.36 17.43 -7.45
N ALA A 284 -8.48 18.40 -8.36
CA ALA A 284 -8.89 18.16 -9.73
C ALA A 284 -7.95 17.17 -10.43
N TRP A 285 -6.64 17.34 -10.32
CA TRP A 285 -5.67 16.40 -10.89
C TRP A 285 -5.83 14.97 -10.34
N THR A 286 -5.97 14.81 -9.01
CA THR A 286 -6.16 13.47 -8.42
C THR A 286 -7.49 12.85 -8.81
N ASP A 287 -8.54 13.67 -9.03
CA ASP A 287 -9.82 13.24 -9.55
C ASP A 287 -9.71 12.80 -11.01
N ASP A 288 -8.98 13.53 -11.86
CA ASP A 288 -8.75 13.19 -13.28
C ASP A 288 -7.99 11.88 -13.43
N VAL A 289 -6.95 11.65 -12.62
CA VAL A 289 -6.23 10.36 -12.56
C VAL A 289 -7.19 9.23 -12.21
N THR A 290 -8.01 9.45 -11.19
CA THR A 290 -8.97 8.45 -10.72
C THR A 290 -10.01 8.13 -11.79
N TRP A 291 -10.58 9.15 -12.44
CA TRP A 291 -11.57 8.98 -13.48
C TRP A 291 -11.02 8.25 -14.71
N SER A 292 -9.79 8.56 -15.10
CA SER A 292 -9.17 8.03 -16.31
C SER A 292 -8.71 6.57 -16.16
N LEU A 293 -8.36 6.15 -14.93
CA LEU A 293 -7.76 4.82 -14.68
C LEU A 293 -8.71 3.82 -14.00
N ARG A 294 -9.76 4.27 -13.30
CA ARG A 294 -10.67 3.35 -12.61
C ARG A 294 -11.42 2.46 -13.58
N GLN A 295 -11.70 1.22 -13.16
CA GLN A 295 -12.52 0.24 -13.88
C GLN A 295 -13.63 -0.26 -12.97
N GLY A 296 -14.89 -0.15 -13.41
CA GLY A 296 -16.09 -0.63 -12.72
C GLY A 296 -16.72 0.36 -11.77
#